data_03d37fdc2a06e971b6ebcee4baace0c1
#
_entry.id   03d37fdc2a06e971b6ebcee4baace0c1
#
_cell.length_a   1.000
_cell.length_b   1.000
_cell.length_c   1.000
_cell.angle_alpha   90.00
_cell.angle_beta   90.00
_cell.angle_gamma   90.00
#
_symmetry.space_group_name_H-M   'P 1'
#
loop_
_entity.id
_entity.type
_entity.pdbx_description
1 polymer ?
#
loop_
_entity_poly.entity_id
_entity_poly.type
_entity_poly.pdbx_seq_one_letter_code
_entity_poly.pdbx_strand_id
1 'polypeptide(L)'
;MRKVYYCVQCKRLTINEDKCNYCNGDYLKEVLQGCPVNVIGTKQKGKVLKIDEDKIKLIVIDEAKNKLIKEYKVEELKKVL
;
A
#
# COMPACT_ATOMS: atom_id res chain seq x y z
N MET A 1 14.14 -10.10 1.15
CA MET A 1 13.12 -9.10 0.78
C MET A 1 11.74 -9.65 1.09
N ARG A 2 10.97 -8.89 1.83
CA ARG A 2 9.59 -9.27 2.10
C ARG A 2 8.67 -8.71 1.01
N LYS A 3 7.67 -9.48 0.68
CA LYS A 3 6.66 -9.06 -0.28
C LYS A 3 5.45 -8.53 0.46
N VAL A 4 4.78 -7.57 -0.14
CA VAL A 4 3.55 -7.00 0.38
C VAL A 4 2.42 -7.39 -0.56
N TYR A 5 1.28 -7.72 0.02
CA TYR A 5 0.10 -8.13 -0.72
C TYR A 5 -1.07 -7.19 -0.40
N TYR A 6 -2.07 -7.18 -1.26
CA TYR A 6 -3.31 -6.47 -0.95
C TYR A 6 -4.48 -7.41 -1.10
N CYS A 7 -5.47 -7.22 -0.23
CA CYS A 7 -6.69 -7.99 -0.29
C CYS A 7 -7.59 -7.45 -1.40
N VAL A 8 -8.07 -8.34 -2.26
CA VAL A 8 -8.95 -7.95 -3.37
C VAL A 8 -10.30 -7.48 -2.86
N GLN A 9 -10.74 -7.99 -1.70
CA GLN A 9 -12.05 -7.67 -1.14
C GLN A 9 -12.07 -6.36 -0.37
N CYS A 10 -11.18 -6.19 0.61
CA CYS A 10 -11.15 -4.99 1.44
C CYS A 10 -10.08 -3.98 0.98
N LYS A 11 -9.22 -4.38 0.07
CA LYS A 11 -8.19 -3.54 -0.57
C LYS A 11 -7.09 -3.07 0.37
N ARG A 12 -7.04 -3.60 1.57
CA ARG A 12 -5.99 -3.26 2.51
C ARG A 12 -4.71 -4.03 2.19
N LEU A 13 -3.58 -3.39 2.47
CA LEU A 13 -2.28 -4.02 2.28
C LEU A 13 -1.93 -4.86 3.51
N THR A 14 -1.25 -5.98 3.26
CA THR A 14 -0.83 -6.89 4.32
C THR A 14 0.47 -7.55 3.91
N ILE A 15 1.24 -7.97 4.90
CA ILE A 15 2.46 -8.76 4.66
C ILE A 15 2.19 -10.26 4.76
N ASN A 16 0.97 -10.64 5.10
CA ASN A 16 0.59 -12.05 5.25
C ASN A 16 0.23 -12.63 3.89
N GLU A 17 0.86 -13.76 3.53
CA GLU A 17 0.62 -14.43 2.26
C GLU A 17 -0.63 -15.29 2.25
N ASP A 18 -1.10 -15.73 3.41
CA ASP A 18 -2.15 -16.71 3.51
C ASP A 18 -3.54 -16.11 3.49
N LYS A 19 -3.77 -15.12 4.34
CA LYS A 19 -5.07 -14.51 4.48
C LYS A 19 -4.96 -13.03 4.81
N CYS A 20 -5.98 -12.29 4.45
CA CYS A 20 -6.09 -10.90 4.87
C CYS A 20 -6.32 -10.84 6.38
N ASN A 21 -5.53 -10.01 7.08
CA ASN A 21 -5.67 -9.85 8.53
C ASN A 21 -6.92 -9.08 8.95
N TYR A 22 -7.59 -8.44 8.00
CA TYR A 22 -8.71 -7.54 8.29
C TYR A 22 -10.06 -8.16 8.00
N CYS A 23 -10.18 -8.89 6.90
CA CYS A 23 -11.46 -9.49 6.50
C CYS A 23 -11.41 -10.99 6.33
N ASN A 24 -10.26 -11.62 6.60
CA ASN A 24 -10.02 -13.05 6.44
C ASN A 24 -10.24 -13.55 5.01
N GLY A 25 -10.15 -12.66 4.02
CA GLY A 25 -10.27 -13.04 2.63
C GLY A 25 -9.08 -13.88 2.16
N ASP A 26 -9.35 -14.80 1.25
CA ASP A 26 -8.31 -15.69 0.72
C ASP A 26 -7.61 -15.14 -0.51
N TYR A 27 -8.16 -14.11 -1.12
CA TYR A 27 -7.62 -13.56 -2.35
C TYR A 27 -6.69 -12.40 -2.08
N LEU A 28 -5.41 -12.68 -2.19
CA LEU A 28 -4.36 -11.68 -2.03
C LEU A 28 -3.57 -11.60 -3.33
N LYS A 29 -3.23 -10.38 -3.73
CA LYS A 29 -2.37 -10.12 -4.88
C LYS A 29 -1.14 -9.36 -4.44
N GLU A 30 -0.02 -9.63 -5.10
CA GLU A 30 1.23 -8.97 -4.79
C GLU A 30 1.18 -7.50 -5.16
N VAL A 31 1.68 -6.65 -4.26
CA VAL A 31 1.84 -5.22 -4.53
C VAL A 31 3.18 -5.03 -5.21
N LEU A 32 3.14 -4.48 -6.42
CA LEU A 32 4.34 -4.24 -7.20
C LEU A 32 4.74 -2.76 -7.13
N GLN A 33 5.98 -2.49 -7.50
CA GLN A 33 6.46 -1.12 -7.60
C GLN A 33 5.63 -0.36 -8.63
N GLY A 34 5.25 0.87 -8.28
CA GLY A 34 4.40 1.68 -9.14
C GLY A 34 2.91 1.51 -8.90
N CYS A 35 2.49 0.60 -8.01
CA CYS A 35 1.07 0.42 -7.70
C CYS A 35 0.51 1.67 -7.01
N PRO A 36 -0.68 2.14 -7.41
CA PRO A 36 -1.32 3.24 -6.72
C PRO A 36 -1.89 2.78 -5.39
N VAL A 37 -1.64 3.54 -4.34
CA VAL A 37 -2.17 3.26 -3.00
C VAL A 37 -2.65 4.55 -2.37
N ASN A 38 -3.50 4.40 -1.37
CA ASN A 38 -4.09 5.51 -0.62
C ASN A 38 -3.67 5.41 0.83
N VAL A 39 -3.42 6.55 1.46
CA VAL A 39 -3.16 6.57 2.90
C VAL A 39 -4.50 6.62 3.62
N ILE A 40 -4.75 5.61 4.46
CA ILE A 40 -6.02 5.48 5.19
C ILE A 40 -6.19 6.67 6.13
N GLY A 41 -7.39 7.24 6.14
CA GLY A 41 -7.70 8.37 6.99
C GLY A 41 -7.35 9.72 6.37
N THR A 42 -6.77 9.73 5.19
CA THR A 42 -6.44 10.96 4.46
C THR A 42 -6.88 10.82 3.02
N LYS A 43 -6.81 11.92 2.29
CA LYS A 43 -7.08 11.89 0.84
C LYS A 43 -5.80 11.80 0.02
N GLN A 44 -4.68 11.55 0.68
CA GLN A 44 -3.40 11.44 -0.02
C GLN A 44 -3.31 10.13 -0.79
N LYS A 45 -2.84 10.24 -2.01
CA LYS A 45 -2.58 9.09 -2.87
C LYS A 45 -1.13 9.12 -3.31
N GLY A 46 -0.56 7.95 -3.48
CA GLY A 46 0.81 7.84 -3.95
C GLY A 46 1.02 6.55 -4.71
N LYS A 47 2.19 6.41 -5.28
CA LYS A 47 2.61 5.18 -5.95
C LYS A 47 3.74 4.55 -5.16
N VAL A 48 3.73 3.23 -5.11
CA VAL A 48 4.77 2.48 -4.40
C VAL A 48 6.11 2.70 -5.08
N LEU A 49 7.06 3.26 -4.33
CA LEU A 49 8.42 3.45 -4.81
C LEU A 49 9.30 2.28 -4.40
N LYS A 50 9.24 1.90 -3.13
CA LYS A 50 10.05 0.82 -2.60
C LYS A 50 9.33 0.17 -1.42
N ILE A 51 9.49 -1.14 -1.29
CA ILE A 51 8.97 -1.90 -0.17
C ILE A 51 10.14 -2.29 0.71
N ASP A 52 10.07 -1.95 2.00
CA ASP A 52 11.13 -2.20 2.96
C ASP A 52 10.50 -2.81 4.21
N GLU A 53 10.64 -4.12 4.37
CA GLU A 53 10.06 -4.89 5.46
C GLU A 53 8.57 -4.60 5.65
N ASP A 54 8.19 -3.90 6.72
CA ASP A 54 6.81 -3.56 7.03
C ASP A 54 6.45 -2.12 6.64
N LYS A 55 7.38 -1.42 5.98
CA LYS A 55 7.19 -0.04 5.57
C LYS A 55 7.25 0.08 4.06
N ILE A 56 6.51 1.02 3.53
CA ILE A 56 6.46 1.27 2.10
C ILE A 56 6.77 2.73 1.85
N LYS A 57 7.73 2.97 0.97
CA LYS A 57 8.03 4.33 0.51
C LYS A 57 7.14 4.65 -0.67
N LEU A 58 6.47 5.79 -0.58
CA LEU A 58 5.56 6.25 -1.62
C LEU A 58 6.05 7.53 -2.23
N ILE A 59 5.81 7.68 -3.52
CA ILE A 59 5.92 8.96 -4.19
C ILE A 59 4.55 9.62 -4.14
N VAL A 60 4.45 10.71 -3.39
CA VAL A 60 3.21 11.47 -3.23
C VAL A 60 3.36 12.77 -3.98
N ILE A 61 2.34 13.14 -4.74
CA ILE A 61 2.31 14.40 -5.46
C ILE A 61 1.38 15.36 -4.71
N ASP A 62 1.91 16.51 -4.28
CA ASP A 62 1.14 17.50 -3.56
C ASP A 62 0.36 18.41 -4.52
N GLU A 63 -0.38 19.39 -3.97
CA GLU A 63 -1.20 20.30 -4.75
C GLU A 63 -0.37 21.18 -5.68
N ALA A 64 0.87 21.46 -5.33
CA ALA A 64 1.80 22.22 -6.15
C ALA A 64 2.52 21.35 -7.19
N LYS A 65 2.12 20.08 -7.31
CA LYS A 65 2.71 19.09 -8.20
C LYS A 65 4.17 18.76 -7.87
N ASN A 66 4.57 18.97 -6.64
CA ASN A 66 5.88 18.56 -6.16
C ASN A 66 5.84 17.08 -5.77
N LYS A 67 6.87 16.34 -6.18
CA LYS A 67 6.98 14.94 -5.80
C LYS A 67 7.67 14.83 -4.45
N LEU A 68 7.01 14.17 -3.51
CA LEU A 68 7.53 13.95 -2.17
C LEU A 68 7.64 12.46 -1.93
N ILE A 69 8.71 12.05 -1.26
CA ILE A 69 8.87 10.66 -0.87
C ILE A 69 8.52 10.57 0.61
N LYS A 70 7.49 9.77 0.91
CA LYS A 70 7.03 9.54 2.27
C LYS A 70 7.02 8.06 2.58
N GLU A 71 7.26 7.72 3.82
CA GLU A 71 7.26 6.34 4.29
C GLU A 71 6.07 6.10 5.20
N TYR A 72 5.38 5.00 4.96
CA TYR A 72 4.22 4.60 5.75
C TYR A 72 4.32 3.12 6.09
N LYS A 73 3.66 2.73 7.16
CA LYS A 73 3.52 1.30 7.48
C LYS A 73 2.48 0.65 6.57
N VAL A 74 2.64 -0.64 6.32
CA VAL A 74 1.72 -1.40 5.48
C VAL A 74 0.27 -1.24 5.94
N GLU A 75 0.05 -1.26 7.26
CA GLU A 75 -1.29 -1.15 7.84
C GLU A 75 -1.95 0.22 7.64
N GLU A 76 -1.18 1.23 7.24
CA GLU A 76 -1.69 2.57 6.99
C GLU A 76 -2.12 2.78 5.54
N LEU A 77 -1.95 1.79 4.69
CA LEU A 77 -2.17 1.92 3.26
C LEU A 77 -3.29 1.03 2.76
N LYS A 78 -3.93 1.48 1.69
CA LYS A 78 -5.02 0.79 1.04
C LYS A 78 -4.84 0.89 -0.47
N LYS A 79 -5.12 -0.20 -1.18
CA LYS A 79 -4.99 -0.23 -2.63
C LYS A 79 -6.04 0.66 -3.29
N VAL A 80 -5.61 1.45 -4.26
CA VAL A 80 -6.53 2.24 -5.09
C VAL A 80 -6.85 1.44 -6.33
N LEU A 81 -8.12 1.35 -6.63
CA LEU A 81 -8.59 0.72 -7.87
C LEU A 81 -8.98 1.76 -8.90
#